data_a7e4f071aa4d380a9f205de29a7f3d70
#
_entry.id   a7e4f071aa4d380a9f205de29a7f3d70
#
_cell.length_a   1.000
_cell.length_b   1.000
_cell.length_c   1.000
_cell.angle_alpha   90.00
_cell.angle_beta   90.00
_cell.angle_gamma   90.00
#
_symmetry.space_group_name_H-M   'P 1'
#
loop_
_entity.id
_entity.type
_entity.pdbx_description
1 polymer ?
#
loop_
_entity_poly.entity_id
_entity_poly.type
_entity_poly.pdbx_seq_one_letter_code
_entity_poly.pdbx_strand_id
1 'polypeptide(L)'
;MRILLIRHGDPDYVNDTLTEKGRREAALLAKRAVSMNMGECYKSPLGRAKDTADPCLEVTGKTAEILDWLQEFPAQVDLNKNPELEKAYPDVKKEGGYFLPRIAWDMVPGYWTEHEAYMDKNTWRETEVAKNSDLVEVYDHVIEEFDRFLAEHGYVREGAHYRVEKESDET
;
A
#
# COMPACT_ATOMS: atom_id res chain seq x y z
N MET A 1 -15.21 -15.78 0.62
CA MET A 1 -13.97 -15.32 -0.09
C MET A 1 -12.78 -15.32 0.86
N ARG A 2 -11.58 -15.64 0.37
CA ARG A 2 -10.32 -15.52 1.10
C ARG A 2 -9.40 -14.58 0.30
N ILE A 3 -8.86 -13.55 0.94
CA ILE A 3 -7.91 -12.62 0.33
C ILE A 3 -6.50 -13.00 0.80
N LEU A 4 -5.59 -13.21 -0.14
CA LEU A 4 -4.17 -13.41 0.13
C LEU A 4 -3.40 -12.15 -0.26
N LEU A 5 -2.85 -11.45 0.74
CA LEU A 5 -1.98 -10.31 0.53
C LEU A 5 -0.53 -10.76 0.53
N ILE A 6 0.16 -10.57 -0.59
CA ILE A 6 1.56 -10.93 -0.77
C ILE A 6 2.35 -9.64 -0.97
N ARG A 7 3.26 -9.36 -0.04
CA ARG A 7 4.19 -8.22 -0.17
C ARG A 7 5.33 -8.58 -1.12
N HIS A 8 5.86 -7.58 -1.82
CA HIS A 8 7.04 -7.76 -2.67
C HIS A 8 8.24 -8.30 -1.88
N GLY A 9 9.13 -9.02 -2.56
CA GLY A 9 10.42 -9.45 -2.03
C GLY A 9 11.36 -8.28 -1.73
N ASP A 10 12.57 -8.57 -1.26
CA ASP A 10 13.57 -7.57 -0.92
C ASP A 10 13.82 -6.59 -2.09
N PRO A 11 13.51 -5.28 -1.94
CA PRO A 11 13.41 -4.35 -3.06
C PRO A 11 14.73 -3.63 -3.36
N ASP A 12 14.95 -3.35 -4.63
CA ASP A 12 15.80 -2.27 -5.13
C ASP A 12 14.90 -1.08 -5.47
N TYR A 13 14.75 -0.16 -4.53
CA TYR A 13 13.88 1.00 -4.69
C TYR A 13 14.36 1.98 -5.77
N VAL A 14 15.66 2.02 -6.07
CA VAL A 14 16.23 2.93 -7.07
C VAL A 14 15.80 2.55 -8.48
N ASN A 15 15.79 1.24 -8.75
CA ASN A 15 15.44 0.68 -10.05
C ASN A 15 13.99 0.14 -10.10
N ASP A 16 13.22 0.28 -9.03
CA ASP A 16 11.88 -0.30 -8.86
C ASP A 16 11.81 -1.78 -9.27
N THR A 17 12.73 -2.59 -8.75
CA THR A 17 12.83 -4.02 -9.01
C THR A 17 13.17 -4.78 -7.73
N LEU A 18 13.53 -6.05 -7.83
CA LEU A 18 14.03 -6.85 -6.71
C LEU A 18 15.54 -6.94 -6.70
N THR A 19 16.12 -6.95 -5.49
CA THR A 19 17.52 -7.36 -5.31
C THR A 19 17.71 -8.84 -5.66
N GLU A 20 18.95 -9.29 -5.70
CA GLU A 20 19.24 -10.74 -5.87
C GLU A 20 18.59 -11.58 -4.76
N LYS A 21 18.56 -11.05 -3.52
CA LYS A 21 17.85 -11.69 -2.40
C LYS A 21 16.35 -11.74 -2.66
N GLY A 22 15.74 -10.64 -3.09
CA GLY A 22 14.31 -10.58 -3.40
C GLY A 22 13.92 -11.53 -4.53
N ARG A 23 14.74 -11.71 -5.54
CA ARG A 23 14.51 -12.70 -6.61
C ARG A 23 14.54 -14.14 -6.09
N ARG A 24 15.42 -14.46 -5.13
CA ARG A 24 15.41 -15.76 -4.46
C ARG A 24 14.15 -15.97 -3.61
N GLU A 25 13.69 -14.91 -2.93
CA GLU A 25 12.44 -14.92 -2.16
C GLU A 25 11.23 -15.16 -3.07
N ALA A 26 11.14 -14.46 -4.20
CA ALA A 26 10.09 -14.64 -5.20
C ALA A 26 10.09 -16.07 -5.79
N ALA A 27 11.26 -16.63 -6.07
CA ALA A 27 11.38 -18.00 -6.55
C ALA A 27 10.94 -19.05 -5.50
N LEU A 28 11.18 -18.80 -4.22
CA LEU A 28 10.67 -19.66 -3.13
C LEU A 28 9.15 -19.53 -2.96
N LEU A 29 8.62 -18.32 -3.08
CA LEU A 29 7.19 -18.06 -3.07
C LEU A 29 6.49 -18.77 -4.23
N ALA A 30 7.06 -18.73 -5.43
CA ALA A 30 6.52 -19.42 -6.61
C ALA A 30 6.36 -20.94 -6.36
N LYS A 31 7.32 -21.60 -5.72
CA LYS A 31 7.18 -23.01 -5.35
C LYS A 31 6.00 -23.27 -4.44
N ARG A 32 5.72 -22.34 -3.52
CA ARG A 32 4.58 -22.42 -2.60
C ARG A 32 3.27 -22.09 -3.27
N ALA A 33 3.27 -21.17 -4.23
CA ALA A 33 2.09 -20.69 -4.95
C ALA A 33 1.29 -21.83 -5.60
N VAL A 34 1.96 -22.87 -6.08
CA VAL A 34 1.32 -24.07 -6.66
C VAL A 34 0.32 -24.73 -5.70
N SER A 35 0.55 -24.67 -4.39
CA SER A 35 -0.33 -25.26 -3.37
C SER A 35 -1.34 -24.30 -2.76
N MET A 36 -1.33 -23.02 -3.13
CA MET A 36 -2.19 -21.99 -2.51
C MET A 36 -3.62 -21.99 -3.02
N ASN A 37 -3.92 -22.71 -4.11
CA ASN A 37 -5.23 -22.71 -4.75
C ASN A 37 -5.77 -21.29 -4.97
N MET A 38 -4.98 -20.46 -5.68
CA MET A 38 -5.34 -19.08 -5.96
C MET A 38 -6.43 -19.01 -7.02
N GLY A 39 -7.44 -18.18 -6.81
CA GLY A 39 -8.46 -17.81 -7.78
C GLY A 39 -7.98 -16.69 -8.70
N GLU A 40 -8.64 -15.56 -8.65
CA GLU A 40 -8.25 -14.36 -9.37
C GLU A 40 -6.99 -13.73 -8.77
N CYS A 41 -6.16 -13.17 -9.62
CA CYS A 41 -4.89 -12.58 -9.20
C CYS A 41 -4.81 -11.13 -9.66
N TYR A 42 -4.35 -10.28 -8.77
CA TYR A 42 -4.18 -8.85 -8.99
C TYR A 42 -2.77 -8.44 -8.58
N LYS A 43 -2.22 -7.41 -9.21
CA LYS A 43 -0.89 -6.90 -8.87
C LYS A 43 -0.78 -5.40 -8.99
N SER A 44 0.10 -4.82 -8.19
CA SER A 44 0.49 -3.43 -8.26
C SER A 44 1.21 -3.12 -9.59
N PRO A 45 1.12 -1.87 -10.11
CA PRO A 45 1.87 -1.44 -11.28
C PRO A 45 3.38 -1.35 -11.04
N LEU A 46 3.84 -1.34 -9.77
CA LEU A 46 5.25 -1.18 -9.42
C LEU A 46 6.11 -2.38 -9.84
N GLY A 47 7.33 -2.12 -10.33
CA GLY A 47 8.22 -3.14 -10.87
C GLY A 47 8.58 -4.22 -9.87
N ARG A 48 8.92 -3.85 -8.62
CA ARG A 48 9.22 -4.82 -7.54
C ARG A 48 8.04 -5.75 -7.21
N ALA A 49 6.80 -5.26 -7.35
CA ALA A 49 5.60 -6.07 -7.15
C ALA A 49 5.38 -7.02 -8.32
N LYS A 50 5.58 -6.56 -9.56
CA LYS A 50 5.55 -7.40 -10.77
C LYS A 50 6.60 -8.51 -10.70
N ASP A 51 7.85 -8.16 -10.40
CA ASP A 51 8.96 -9.11 -10.29
C ASP A 51 8.72 -10.17 -9.21
N THR A 52 7.90 -9.87 -8.19
CA THR A 52 7.50 -10.84 -7.17
C THR A 52 6.36 -11.73 -7.65
N ALA A 53 5.37 -11.17 -8.35
CA ALA A 53 4.18 -11.87 -8.79
C ALA A 53 4.46 -12.80 -10.00
N ASP A 54 5.24 -12.32 -10.96
CA ASP A 54 5.40 -13.00 -12.25
C ASP A 54 5.92 -14.44 -12.14
N PRO A 55 6.91 -14.79 -11.29
CA PRO A 55 7.29 -16.18 -11.08
C PRO A 55 6.16 -17.08 -10.53
N CYS A 56 5.27 -16.50 -9.68
CA CYS A 56 4.12 -17.22 -9.14
C CYS A 56 3.06 -17.47 -10.21
N LEU A 57 2.80 -16.47 -11.03
CA LEU A 57 1.84 -16.56 -12.15
C LEU A 57 2.31 -17.56 -13.19
N GLU A 58 3.59 -17.54 -13.52
CA GLU A 58 4.19 -18.48 -14.48
C GLU A 58 4.00 -19.94 -14.05
N VAL A 59 4.40 -20.30 -12.82
CA VAL A 59 4.31 -21.70 -12.35
C VAL A 59 2.88 -22.18 -12.14
N THR A 60 1.93 -21.27 -11.95
CA THR A 60 0.49 -21.58 -11.75
C THR A 60 -0.32 -21.48 -13.02
N GLY A 61 0.27 -20.99 -14.13
CA GLY A 61 -0.44 -20.75 -15.39
C GLY A 61 -1.52 -19.67 -15.30
N LYS A 62 -1.40 -18.77 -14.33
CA LYS A 62 -2.36 -17.68 -14.09
C LYS A 62 -1.90 -16.36 -14.69
N THR A 63 -2.85 -15.46 -14.89
CA THR A 63 -2.62 -14.06 -15.22
C THR A 63 -3.08 -13.18 -14.07
N ALA A 64 -2.56 -11.96 -13.97
CA ALA A 64 -3.00 -10.98 -12.99
C ALA A 64 -3.40 -9.68 -13.68
N GLU A 65 -4.48 -9.08 -13.21
CA GLU A 65 -4.87 -7.73 -13.53
C GLU A 65 -4.01 -6.73 -12.76
N ILE A 66 -3.68 -5.60 -13.40
CA ILE A 66 -2.95 -4.50 -12.74
C ILE A 66 -3.98 -3.52 -12.19
N LEU A 67 -3.90 -3.29 -10.87
CA LEU A 67 -4.73 -2.30 -10.19
C LEU A 67 -3.82 -1.19 -9.63
N ASP A 68 -4.00 0.02 -10.13
CA ASP A 68 -3.13 1.15 -9.80
C ASP A 68 -3.17 1.52 -8.32
N TRP A 69 -4.31 1.36 -7.67
CA TRP A 69 -4.48 1.62 -6.24
C TRP A 69 -3.77 0.62 -5.32
N LEU A 70 -3.25 -0.51 -5.86
CA LEU A 70 -2.40 -1.46 -5.12
C LEU A 70 -0.94 -1.00 -5.01
N GLN A 71 -0.57 0.12 -5.57
CA GLN A 71 0.78 0.66 -5.37
C GLN A 71 0.98 1.10 -3.91
N GLU A 72 2.25 1.19 -3.49
CA GLU A 72 2.58 1.76 -2.20
C GLU A 72 1.98 3.16 -2.09
N PHE A 73 1.30 3.40 -0.99
CA PHE A 73 0.55 4.62 -0.69
C PHE A 73 1.47 5.86 -0.74
N PRO A 74 1.35 6.73 -1.74
CA PRO A 74 2.37 7.73 -2.05
C PRO A 74 2.14 9.08 -1.36
N ALA A 75 1.33 9.15 -0.29
CA ALA A 75 1.01 10.40 0.36
C ALA A 75 2.26 11.17 0.81
N GLN A 76 2.32 12.44 0.43
CA GLN A 76 3.47 13.31 0.67
C GLN A 76 3.12 14.45 1.63
N VAL A 77 4.10 14.83 2.44
CA VAL A 77 4.03 15.97 3.34
C VAL A 77 5.00 17.05 2.86
N ASP A 78 4.49 18.26 2.71
CA ASP A 78 5.29 19.45 2.40
C ASP A 78 5.79 20.08 3.70
N LEU A 79 7.06 19.87 4.02
CA LEU A 79 7.70 20.45 5.20
C LEU A 79 7.86 21.97 5.13
N ASN A 80 7.73 22.58 3.94
CA ASN A 80 7.76 24.04 3.83
C ASN A 80 6.47 24.66 4.39
N LYS A 81 5.37 23.90 4.36
CA LYS A 81 4.09 24.26 5.00
C LYS A 81 4.00 23.81 6.46
N ASN A 82 4.80 22.80 6.83
CA ASN A 82 4.79 22.17 8.15
C ASN A 82 6.22 22.08 8.71
N PRO A 83 6.93 23.21 8.94
CA PRO A 83 8.36 23.20 9.32
C PRO A 83 8.60 22.52 10.68
N GLU A 84 7.60 22.49 11.57
CA GLU A 84 7.67 21.79 12.85
C GLU A 84 7.85 20.28 12.72
N LEU A 85 7.47 19.71 11.56
CA LEU A 85 7.64 18.29 11.25
C LEU A 85 9.07 17.89 10.88
N GLU A 86 10.00 18.85 10.74
CA GLU A 86 11.41 18.54 10.45
C GLU A 86 11.97 17.50 11.45
N LYS A 87 11.55 17.57 12.71
CA LYS A 87 11.99 16.65 13.78
C LYS A 87 11.37 15.26 13.68
N ALA A 88 10.28 15.13 12.93
CA ALA A 88 9.60 13.86 12.72
C ALA A 88 10.29 12.97 11.67
N TYR A 89 11.23 13.53 10.91
CA TYR A 89 11.93 12.80 9.86
C TYR A 89 13.41 12.63 10.20
N PRO A 90 13.97 11.41 10.07
CA PRO A 90 15.39 11.16 10.41
C PRO A 90 16.36 11.84 9.44
N ASP A 91 15.96 12.00 8.16
CA ASP A 91 16.82 12.51 7.09
C ASP A 91 16.09 13.58 6.27
N VAL A 92 16.19 14.82 6.72
CA VAL A 92 15.62 15.96 6.00
C VAL A 92 16.62 16.52 5.00
N LYS A 93 16.19 16.65 3.73
CA LYS A 93 17.01 17.26 2.68
C LYS A 93 16.42 18.59 2.26
N LYS A 94 17.32 19.55 1.98
CA LYS A 94 16.97 20.87 1.43
C LYS A 94 17.68 21.08 0.10
N GLU A 95 16.98 21.69 -0.85
CA GLU A 95 17.52 22.14 -2.11
C GLU A 95 17.11 23.59 -2.33
N GLY A 96 18.06 24.44 -2.65
CA GLY A 96 17.82 25.89 -2.81
C GLY A 96 17.22 26.58 -1.58
N GLY A 97 17.40 26.01 -0.37
CA GLY A 97 16.84 26.52 0.88
C GLY A 97 15.43 25.99 1.22
N TYR A 98 14.82 25.20 0.34
CA TYR A 98 13.50 24.59 0.54
C TYR A 98 13.61 23.12 0.89
N PHE A 99 12.70 22.64 1.76
CA PHE A 99 12.58 21.21 2.03
C PHE A 99 12.07 20.47 0.81
N LEU A 100 12.65 19.29 0.53
CA LEU A 100 12.08 18.38 -0.43
C LEU A 100 10.85 17.66 0.19
N PRO A 101 9.81 17.35 -0.61
CA PRO A 101 8.66 16.60 -0.14
C PRO A 101 9.06 15.26 0.46
N ARG A 102 8.35 14.82 1.49
CA ARG A 102 8.61 13.57 2.22
C ARG A 102 7.36 12.69 2.22
N ILE A 103 7.58 11.40 2.11
CA ILE A 103 6.52 10.41 2.29
C ILE A 103 6.01 10.45 3.73
N ALA A 104 4.68 10.41 3.91
CA ALA A 104 4.06 10.58 5.22
C ALA A 104 4.53 9.54 6.27
N TRP A 105 4.72 8.29 5.89
CA TRP A 105 5.18 7.24 6.83
C TRP A 105 6.68 7.12 7.04
N ASP A 106 7.48 7.93 6.40
CA ASP A 106 8.91 8.04 6.72
C ASP A 106 9.16 8.77 8.03
N MET A 107 8.11 9.30 8.66
CA MET A 107 8.19 9.88 10.00
C MET A 107 8.61 8.81 11.03
N VAL A 108 9.36 9.24 12.05
CA VAL A 108 9.68 8.34 13.15
C VAL A 108 8.41 7.79 13.79
N PRO A 109 8.36 6.49 14.15
CA PRO A 109 7.14 5.87 14.67
C PRO A 109 6.52 6.60 15.88
N GLY A 110 7.35 7.17 16.77
CA GLY A 110 6.90 7.93 17.94
C GLY A 110 6.01 9.10 17.57
N TYR A 111 6.24 9.74 16.41
CA TYR A 111 5.39 10.84 15.97
C TYR A 111 3.93 10.40 15.83
N TRP A 112 3.69 9.23 15.24
CA TRP A 112 2.34 8.69 15.03
C TRP A 112 1.72 8.14 16.31
N THR A 113 2.52 7.50 17.16
CA THR A 113 2.03 6.74 18.33
C THR A 113 1.92 7.55 19.60
N GLU A 114 2.55 8.72 19.68
CA GLU A 114 2.56 9.59 20.87
C GLU A 114 1.58 10.76 20.76
N HIS A 115 0.98 11.00 19.61
CA HIS A 115 -0.02 12.05 19.40
C HIS A 115 -1.44 11.49 19.43
N GLU A 116 -2.23 11.88 20.42
CA GLU A 116 -3.64 11.43 20.59
C GLU A 116 -4.48 11.62 19.33
N ALA A 117 -4.26 12.72 18.59
CA ALA A 117 -5.03 13.02 17.38
C ALA A 117 -4.91 11.94 16.30
N TYR A 118 -3.78 11.21 16.24
CA TYR A 118 -3.60 10.10 15.28
C TYR A 118 -4.11 8.76 15.82
N MET A 119 -4.41 8.67 17.11
CA MET A 119 -4.94 7.45 17.73
C MET A 119 -6.44 7.28 17.51
N ASP A 120 -7.15 8.35 17.13
CA ASP A 120 -8.60 8.33 16.90
C ASP A 120 -8.90 8.39 15.40
N LYS A 121 -9.68 7.42 14.93
CA LYS A 121 -10.10 7.29 13.52
C LYS A 121 -10.90 8.47 12.98
N ASN A 122 -11.46 9.32 13.85
CA ASN A 122 -12.28 10.46 13.44
C ASN A 122 -11.48 11.77 13.46
N THR A 123 -10.46 11.89 14.31
CA THR A 123 -9.73 13.15 14.54
C THR A 123 -8.44 13.27 13.72
N TRP A 124 -7.85 12.17 13.27
CA TRP A 124 -6.60 12.23 12.51
C TRP A 124 -6.68 13.09 11.24
N ARG A 125 -7.85 13.16 10.60
CA ARG A 125 -8.12 13.97 9.40
C ARG A 125 -8.06 15.47 9.66
N GLU A 126 -8.27 15.88 10.92
CA GLU A 126 -8.26 17.26 11.35
C GLU A 126 -6.87 17.77 11.77
N THR A 127 -5.89 16.90 11.73
CA THR A 127 -4.50 17.27 12.07
C THR A 127 -3.90 18.18 11.00
N GLU A 128 -2.91 19.00 11.41
CA GLU A 128 -2.22 19.90 10.46
C GLU A 128 -1.52 19.11 9.35
N VAL A 129 -0.96 17.95 9.66
CA VAL A 129 -0.36 17.06 8.64
C VAL A 129 -1.39 16.66 7.58
N ALA A 130 -2.56 16.21 8.00
CA ALA A 130 -3.63 15.80 7.10
C ALA A 130 -4.14 16.96 6.24
N LYS A 131 -4.30 18.15 6.85
CA LYS A 131 -4.78 19.36 6.15
C LYS A 131 -3.78 19.96 5.17
N ASN A 132 -2.47 19.80 5.44
CA ASN A 132 -1.40 20.39 4.63
C ASN A 132 -0.70 19.35 3.73
N SER A 133 -1.34 18.23 3.45
CA SER A 133 -0.83 17.15 2.60
C SER A 133 -1.96 16.55 1.76
N ASP A 134 -1.62 15.64 0.86
CA ASP A 134 -2.57 14.81 0.12
C ASP A 134 -2.97 13.52 0.85
N LEU A 135 -2.60 13.41 2.13
CA LEU A 135 -2.78 12.19 2.93
C LEU A 135 -4.23 11.69 2.96
N VAL A 136 -5.18 12.60 3.17
CA VAL A 136 -6.62 12.26 3.24
C VAL A 136 -7.13 11.81 1.89
N GLU A 137 -6.80 12.54 0.82
CA GLU A 137 -7.23 12.24 -0.55
C GLU A 137 -6.73 10.86 -0.99
N VAL A 138 -5.44 10.60 -0.80
CA VAL A 138 -4.83 9.31 -1.18
C VAL A 138 -5.41 8.18 -0.35
N TYR A 139 -5.63 8.39 0.96
CA TYR A 139 -6.24 7.39 1.83
C TYR A 139 -7.67 7.06 1.40
N ASP A 140 -8.48 8.07 1.13
CA ASP A 140 -9.88 7.88 0.71
C ASP A 140 -9.96 7.17 -0.63
N HIS A 141 -9.10 7.53 -1.58
CA HIS A 141 -9.01 6.83 -2.86
C HIS A 141 -8.77 5.32 -2.69
N VAL A 142 -7.82 4.92 -1.83
CA VAL A 142 -7.56 3.49 -1.58
C VAL A 142 -8.77 2.79 -0.96
N ILE A 143 -9.47 3.46 -0.02
CA ILE A 143 -10.69 2.89 0.60
C ILE A 143 -11.79 2.72 -0.45
N GLU A 144 -12.04 3.73 -1.27
CA GLU A 144 -13.07 3.70 -2.31
C GLU A 144 -12.80 2.60 -3.35
N GLU A 145 -11.57 2.48 -3.82
CA GLU A 145 -11.19 1.44 -4.77
C GLU A 145 -11.30 0.03 -4.16
N PHE A 146 -10.87 -0.12 -2.90
CA PHE A 146 -11.02 -1.40 -2.20
C PHE A 146 -12.48 -1.77 -1.97
N ASP A 147 -13.33 -0.81 -1.62
CA ASP A 147 -14.77 -1.04 -1.47
C ASP A 147 -15.43 -1.41 -2.80
N ARG A 148 -15.04 -0.76 -3.91
CA ARG A 148 -15.48 -1.10 -5.26
C ARG A 148 -15.06 -2.52 -5.62
N PHE A 149 -13.79 -2.85 -5.42
CA PHE A 149 -13.24 -4.18 -5.64
C PHE A 149 -14.02 -5.25 -4.85
N LEU A 150 -14.31 -5.01 -3.58
CA LEU A 150 -15.09 -5.94 -2.77
C LEU A 150 -16.54 -6.06 -3.26
N ALA A 151 -17.16 -4.97 -3.71
CA ALA A 151 -18.52 -4.99 -4.25
C ALA A 151 -18.62 -5.82 -5.52
N GLU A 152 -17.64 -5.76 -6.42
CA GLU A 152 -17.55 -6.60 -7.63
C GLU A 152 -17.48 -8.10 -7.28
N HIS A 153 -16.95 -8.43 -6.09
CA HIS A 153 -16.89 -9.79 -5.56
C HIS A 153 -18.08 -10.15 -4.65
N GLY A 154 -19.12 -9.31 -4.61
CA GLY A 154 -20.34 -9.57 -3.86
C GLY A 154 -20.31 -9.15 -2.39
N TYR A 155 -19.42 -8.25 -2.00
CA TYR A 155 -19.30 -7.72 -0.64
C TYR A 155 -19.50 -6.21 -0.65
N VAL A 156 -20.71 -5.75 -0.36
CA VAL A 156 -21.08 -4.32 -0.37
C VAL A 156 -20.95 -3.71 1.02
N ARG A 157 -20.21 -2.60 1.12
CA ARG A 157 -20.03 -1.90 2.40
C ARG A 157 -21.34 -1.30 2.91
N GLU A 158 -21.64 -1.58 4.18
CA GLU A 158 -22.73 -0.96 4.94
C GLU A 158 -22.17 -0.44 6.28
N GLY A 159 -21.75 0.82 6.29
CA GLY A 159 -21.14 1.44 7.47
C GLY A 159 -19.84 0.73 7.90
N ALA A 160 -19.86 0.05 9.04
CA ALA A 160 -18.68 -0.62 9.61
C ALA A 160 -18.54 -2.11 9.21
N HIS A 161 -19.40 -2.64 8.36
CA HIS A 161 -19.36 -4.04 7.91
C HIS A 161 -19.64 -4.14 6.41
N TYR A 162 -19.49 -5.35 5.86
CA TYR A 162 -19.87 -5.66 4.48
C TYR A 162 -21.05 -6.63 4.49
N ARG A 163 -22.07 -6.29 3.69
CA ARG A 163 -23.17 -7.22 3.40
C ARG A 163 -22.75 -8.15 2.28
N VAL A 164 -22.97 -9.44 2.45
CA VAL A 164 -22.70 -10.45 1.43
C VAL A 164 -23.89 -10.54 0.49
N GLU A 165 -23.72 -10.21 -0.77
CA GLU A 165 -24.76 -10.32 -1.80
C GLU A 165 -24.62 -11.60 -2.62
N LYS A 166 -23.40 -12.10 -2.76
CA LYS A 166 -23.11 -13.33 -3.51
C LYS A 166 -22.12 -14.16 -2.70
N GLU A 167 -22.54 -15.34 -2.29
CA GLU A 167 -21.60 -16.31 -1.75
C GLU A 167 -20.67 -16.78 -2.86
N SER A 168 -19.37 -16.68 -2.63
CA SER A 168 -18.37 -17.25 -3.50
C SER A 168 -17.47 -18.18 -2.71
N ASP A 169 -17.37 -19.41 -3.16
CA ASP A 169 -16.44 -20.42 -2.63
C ASP A 169 -15.02 -20.25 -3.22
N GLU A 170 -14.83 -19.24 -4.07
CA GLU A 170 -13.55 -18.99 -4.74
C GLU A 170 -12.58 -18.19 -3.86
N THR A 171 -11.35 -18.60 -3.93
CA THR A 171 -10.21 -17.95 -3.27
C THR A 171 -9.37 -17.26 -4.31
#